data_8dbd8ad89cc1fd830ec7c7af758e538c
#
_entry.id   8dbd8ad89cc1fd830ec7c7af758e538c
#
_cell.length_a   1.000
_cell.length_b   1.000
_cell.length_c   1.000
_cell.angle_alpha   90.00
_cell.angle_beta   90.00
_cell.angle_gamma   90.00
#
_symmetry.space_group_name_H-M   'P 1'
#
loop_
_entity.id
_entity.type
_entity.pdbx_description
1 polymer ?
#
loop_
_entity_poly.entity_id
_entity_poly.type
_entity_poly.pdbx_seq_one_letter_code
_entity_poly.pdbx_strand_id
1 'polypeptide(L)'
;MLRKEQKLVVHFYEQIDKLNGKMGHGILRYSENPIACVIDFNQGGKTTRDLFEFGPDVPVVSNVEQALGYGGEVLVLGMAPSGGRLPESMVAEVEQALAAGLCVVNGLHERISERYADLRAGQWIWDIREEPQGLGIAWARASELTNRRLLLVGSDMAVGKMTAGLEIWKSARAQGIQAEFLATGQIGIAISGRGIPLDAIRVDYAGGAVEKMVLDAADSALVIVEGQGSLLHPGSTSTLPLLRGACPTHLILCHRAGMTELDTVGVALNTAHLNDDQAQRAISETADATGRLVLDPVRQGCARWVDALMA
;
A
#
# COMPACT_ATOMS: atom_id res chain seq x y z
N MET A 1 10.23 -9.63 -11.58
CA MET A 1 9.76 -8.94 -10.35
C MET A 1 10.67 -7.78 -10.05
N LEU A 2 10.12 -6.72 -9.46
CA LEU A 2 10.83 -5.51 -9.05
C LEU A 2 11.94 -5.84 -8.04
N ARG A 3 13.18 -5.40 -8.33
CA ARG A 3 14.34 -5.54 -7.44
C ARG A 3 14.59 -4.21 -6.72
N LYS A 4 15.08 -4.26 -5.49
CA LYS A 4 15.24 -3.07 -4.63
C LYS A 4 16.21 -2.01 -5.19
N GLU A 5 17.15 -2.41 -6.03
CA GLU A 5 18.13 -1.51 -6.61
C GLU A 5 17.63 -0.77 -7.85
N GLN A 6 16.53 -1.25 -8.46
CA GLN A 6 15.99 -0.66 -9.69
C GLN A 6 15.43 0.73 -9.43
N LYS A 7 15.82 1.68 -10.27
CA LYS A 7 15.36 3.06 -10.19
C LYS A 7 13.97 3.20 -10.80
N LEU A 8 13.07 3.81 -10.06
CA LEU A 8 11.69 4.00 -10.47
C LEU A 8 11.47 5.38 -11.11
N VAL A 9 10.63 5.38 -12.13
CA VAL A 9 9.95 6.56 -12.66
C VAL A 9 8.48 6.44 -12.27
N VAL A 10 7.96 7.36 -11.47
CA VAL A 10 6.58 7.28 -10.97
C VAL A 10 5.69 8.19 -11.80
N HIS A 11 4.76 7.60 -12.55
CA HIS A 11 3.88 8.32 -13.48
C HIS A 11 2.52 8.59 -12.85
N PHE A 12 2.25 9.84 -12.55
CA PHE A 12 0.97 10.28 -11.96
C PHE A 12 -0.08 10.67 -13.00
N TYR A 13 0.31 10.87 -14.26
CA TYR A 13 -0.54 11.44 -15.29
C TYR A 13 -0.87 12.92 -14.92
N GLU A 14 -2.08 13.23 -14.53
CA GLU A 14 -2.51 14.54 -14.03
C GLU A 14 -3.08 14.41 -12.60
N GLN A 15 -2.60 13.44 -11.84
CA GLN A 15 -3.20 13.04 -10.58
C GLN A 15 -2.30 13.25 -9.36
N ILE A 16 -1.16 13.92 -9.55
CA ILE A 16 -0.17 14.09 -8.49
C ILE A 16 -0.71 14.84 -7.26
N ASP A 17 -1.64 15.75 -7.45
CA ASP A 17 -2.32 16.53 -6.41
C ASP A 17 -3.72 16.00 -6.06
N LYS A 18 -4.11 14.84 -6.62
CA LYS A 18 -5.46 14.29 -6.50
C LYS A 18 -5.48 12.95 -5.78
N LEU A 19 -6.68 12.56 -5.33
CA LEU A 19 -6.89 11.28 -4.64
C LEU A 19 -6.54 10.05 -5.50
N ASN A 20 -6.64 10.16 -6.81
CA ASN A 20 -6.30 9.06 -7.72
C ASN A 20 -4.78 8.81 -7.82
N GLY A 21 -3.92 9.73 -7.36
CA GLY A 21 -2.47 9.58 -7.28
C GLY A 21 -1.97 8.71 -6.09
N LYS A 22 -2.86 8.04 -5.37
CA LYS A 22 -2.53 7.29 -4.14
C LYS A 22 -1.40 6.28 -4.30
N MET A 23 -1.32 5.59 -5.43
CA MET A 23 -0.26 4.61 -5.66
C MET A 23 1.10 5.30 -5.76
N GLY A 24 1.20 6.38 -6.53
CA GLY A 24 2.42 7.18 -6.62
C GLY A 24 2.82 7.79 -5.27
N HIS A 25 1.87 8.34 -4.51
CA HIS A 25 2.15 8.86 -3.17
C HIS A 25 2.69 7.79 -2.22
N GLY A 26 2.10 6.58 -2.26
CA GLY A 26 2.58 5.44 -1.47
C GLY A 26 4.00 5.04 -1.84
N ILE A 27 4.31 4.95 -3.13
CA ILE A 27 5.65 4.64 -3.64
C ILE A 27 6.65 5.72 -3.20
N LEU A 28 6.34 7.00 -3.40
CA LEU A 28 7.23 8.11 -2.99
C LEU A 28 7.52 8.09 -1.49
N ARG A 29 6.55 7.70 -0.67
CA ARG A 29 6.68 7.74 0.79
C ARG A 29 7.38 6.52 1.38
N TYR A 30 7.16 5.33 0.81
CA TYR A 30 7.50 4.07 1.48
C TYR A 30 8.38 3.12 0.66
N SER A 31 8.56 3.33 -0.64
CA SER A 31 9.42 2.44 -1.43
C SER A 31 10.86 2.52 -0.96
N GLU A 32 11.52 1.37 -0.85
CA GLU A 32 12.96 1.27 -0.64
C GLU A 32 13.75 1.44 -1.96
N ASN A 33 13.07 1.44 -3.11
CA ASN A 33 13.68 1.66 -4.41
C ASN A 33 14.08 3.14 -4.59
N PRO A 34 15.21 3.42 -5.22
CA PRO A 34 15.55 4.77 -5.64
C PRO A 34 14.52 5.32 -6.63
N ILE A 35 14.09 6.57 -6.45
CA ILE A 35 13.23 7.26 -7.40
C ILE A 35 14.10 8.14 -8.29
N ALA A 36 14.02 7.95 -9.61
CA ALA A 36 14.76 8.73 -10.58
C ALA A 36 14.11 10.10 -10.84
N CYS A 37 12.81 10.07 -11.11
CA CYS A 37 11.98 11.25 -11.32
C CYS A 37 10.49 10.88 -11.20
N VAL A 38 9.66 11.89 -11.27
CA VAL A 38 8.20 11.76 -11.30
C VAL A 38 7.69 12.36 -12.61
N ILE A 39 6.63 11.76 -13.19
CA ILE A 39 5.96 12.32 -14.37
C ILE A 39 4.58 12.82 -13.95
N ASP A 40 4.31 14.09 -14.24
CA ASP A 40 2.97 14.68 -14.19
C ASP A 40 2.88 15.81 -15.23
N PHE A 41 1.90 15.71 -16.13
CA PHE A 41 1.77 16.64 -17.27
C PHE A 41 1.62 18.09 -16.85
N ASN A 42 0.98 18.35 -15.71
CA ASN A 42 0.66 19.70 -15.25
C ASN A 42 1.70 20.29 -14.29
N GLN A 43 2.60 19.48 -13.73
CA GLN A 43 3.54 19.89 -12.70
C GLN A 43 5.01 19.82 -13.14
N GLY A 44 5.27 19.59 -14.43
CA GLY A 44 6.63 19.55 -14.97
C GLY A 44 7.44 20.81 -14.67
N GLY A 45 8.72 20.65 -14.42
CA GLY A 45 9.65 21.74 -14.04
C GLY A 45 9.76 22.02 -12.54
N LYS A 46 8.96 21.35 -11.71
CA LYS A 46 9.05 21.38 -10.24
C LYS A 46 9.91 20.23 -9.71
N THR A 47 10.06 20.19 -8.41
CA THR A 47 10.54 19.00 -7.68
C THR A 47 9.41 18.44 -6.82
N THR A 48 9.57 17.21 -6.35
CA THR A 48 8.61 16.61 -5.39
C THR A 48 8.56 17.39 -4.08
N ARG A 49 9.64 18.08 -3.69
CA ARG A 49 9.68 18.92 -2.50
C ARG A 49 8.80 20.16 -2.61
N ASP A 50 8.60 20.68 -3.83
CA ASP A 50 7.66 21.80 -4.08
C ASP A 50 6.20 21.39 -3.89
N LEU A 51 5.91 20.08 -3.91
CA LEU A 51 4.56 19.52 -3.90
C LEU A 51 4.22 18.77 -2.60
N PHE A 52 5.23 18.19 -1.93
CA PHE A 52 5.05 17.30 -0.78
C PHE A 52 6.09 17.53 0.31
N GLU A 53 5.68 17.34 1.54
CA GLU A 53 6.57 17.32 2.71
C GLU A 53 7.21 15.95 2.96
N PHE A 54 6.95 14.95 2.11
CA PHE A 54 7.41 13.56 2.26
C PHE A 54 8.08 13.04 0.99
N GLY A 55 8.81 11.95 1.16
CA GLY A 55 9.52 11.27 0.08
C GLY A 55 10.85 11.95 -0.32
N PRO A 56 11.53 11.40 -1.33
CA PRO A 56 12.78 11.96 -1.84
C PRO A 56 12.52 13.25 -2.63
N ASP A 57 13.51 14.14 -2.65
CA ASP A 57 13.48 15.33 -3.50
C ASP A 57 13.99 14.98 -4.90
N VAL A 58 13.08 14.81 -5.85
CA VAL A 58 13.39 14.41 -7.23
C VAL A 58 12.65 15.31 -8.24
N PRO A 59 13.17 15.44 -9.47
CA PRO A 59 12.52 16.23 -10.51
C PRO A 59 11.13 15.70 -10.88
N VAL A 60 10.22 16.62 -11.17
CA VAL A 60 8.93 16.37 -11.81
C VAL A 60 9.03 16.79 -13.26
N VAL A 61 8.80 15.87 -14.17
CA VAL A 61 8.85 16.09 -15.62
C VAL A 61 7.47 15.91 -16.26
N SER A 62 7.28 16.42 -17.48
CA SER A 62 5.96 16.41 -18.10
C SER A 62 5.61 15.14 -18.88
N ASN A 63 6.59 14.32 -19.26
CA ASN A 63 6.37 13.13 -20.09
C ASN A 63 7.51 12.11 -19.94
N VAL A 64 7.32 10.92 -20.54
CA VAL A 64 8.30 9.84 -20.53
C VAL A 64 9.60 10.24 -21.25
N GLU A 65 9.53 10.97 -22.35
CA GLU A 65 10.74 11.38 -23.10
C GLU A 65 11.73 12.15 -22.19
N GLN A 66 11.22 13.10 -21.43
CA GLN A 66 12.03 13.83 -20.45
C GLN A 66 12.54 12.92 -19.33
N ALA A 67 11.71 11.98 -18.86
CA ALA A 67 12.07 11.06 -17.77
C ALA A 67 13.23 10.12 -18.13
N LEU A 68 13.38 9.75 -19.41
CA LEU A 68 14.47 8.88 -19.86
C LEU A 68 15.86 9.45 -19.55
N GLY A 69 16.01 10.77 -19.48
CA GLY A 69 17.27 11.44 -19.12
C GLY A 69 17.72 11.22 -17.67
N TYR A 70 16.85 10.72 -16.79
CA TYR A 70 17.17 10.51 -15.37
C TYR A 70 17.59 9.08 -15.01
N GLY A 71 17.70 8.18 -16.01
CA GLY A 71 18.20 6.84 -15.82
C GLY A 71 17.28 5.91 -15.02
N GLY A 72 15.97 6.10 -15.15
CA GLY A 72 14.97 5.18 -14.60
C GLY A 72 14.97 3.84 -15.36
N GLU A 73 14.65 2.76 -14.66
CA GLU A 73 14.61 1.39 -15.19
C GLU A 73 13.20 0.83 -15.21
N VAL A 74 12.32 1.35 -14.36
CA VAL A 74 10.96 0.84 -14.17
C VAL A 74 9.98 1.99 -14.14
N LEU A 75 9.01 1.99 -15.04
CA LEU A 75 7.86 2.90 -15.00
C LEU A 75 6.80 2.32 -14.06
N VAL A 76 6.43 3.06 -13.03
CA VAL A 76 5.33 2.72 -12.12
C VAL A 76 4.12 3.56 -12.47
N LEU A 77 2.99 2.94 -12.83
CA LEU A 77 1.72 3.63 -13.03
C LEU A 77 1.16 4.04 -11.67
N GLY A 78 1.48 5.27 -11.23
CA GLY A 78 1.22 5.80 -9.89
C GLY A 78 -0.20 6.28 -9.64
N MET A 79 -1.10 6.12 -10.61
CA MET A 79 -2.49 6.58 -10.53
C MET A 79 -3.48 5.41 -10.52
N ALA A 80 -4.69 5.66 -10.04
CA ALA A 80 -5.81 4.74 -10.00
C ALA A 80 -7.09 5.43 -10.48
N PRO A 81 -7.29 5.56 -11.81
CA PRO A 81 -8.46 6.20 -12.38
C PRO A 81 -9.74 5.40 -12.11
N SER A 82 -10.86 6.07 -12.13
CA SER A 82 -12.18 5.42 -12.06
C SER A 82 -12.31 4.37 -13.17
N GLY A 83 -12.80 3.17 -12.81
CA GLY A 83 -12.91 2.04 -13.73
C GLY A 83 -11.63 1.20 -13.87
N GLY A 84 -10.49 1.64 -13.32
CA GLY A 84 -9.25 0.85 -13.23
C GLY A 84 -8.64 0.47 -14.58
N ARG A 85 -8.90 1.24 -15.65
CA ARG A 85 -8.35 1.04 -16.99
C ARG A 85 -7.25 2.04 -17.29
N LEU A 86 -6.33 1.66 -18.18
CA LEU A 86 -5.32 2.56 -18.70
C LEU A 86 -5.98 3.62 -19.58
N PRO A 87 -5.84 4.93 -19.27
CA PRO A 87 -6.34 5.98 -20.14
C PRO A 87 -5.71 5.92 -21.52
N GLU A 88 -6.49 6.15 -22.57
CA GLU A 88 -6.03 6.11 -23.96
C GLU A 88 -4.81 7.02 -24.18
N SER A 89 -4.81 8.20 -23.57
CA SER A 89 -3.72 9.17 -23.64
C SER A 89 -2.42 8.70 -22.96
N MET A 90 -2.47 7.69 -22.08
CA MET A 90 -1.28 7.09 -21.47
C MET A 90 -0.72 5.91 -22.23
N VAL A 91 -1.46 5.37 -23.20
CA VAL A 91 -0.98 4.23 -24.01
C VAL A 91 0.34 4.59 -24.70
N ALA A 92 0.42 5.75 -25.34
CA ALA A 92 1.64 6.21 -26.01
C ALA A 92 2.82 6.38 -25.04
N GLU A 93 2.59 6.86 -23.82
CA GLU A 93 3.63 7.00 -22.79
C GLU A 93 4.16 5.64 -22.33
N VAL A 94 3.27 4.65 -22.14
CA VAL A 94 3.68 3.27 -21.80
C VAL A 94 4.46 2.64 -22.95
N GLU A 95 4.00 2.81 -24.19
CA GLU A 95 4.70 2.31 -25.38
C GLU A 95 6.09 2.93 -25.53
N GLN A 96 6.21 4.23 -25.31
CA GLN A 96 7.49 4.92 -25.35
C GLN A 96 8.46 4.41 -24.27
N ALA A 97 7.98 4.18 -23.05
CA ALA A 97 8.76 3.61 -21.97
C ALA A 97 9.25 2.18 -22.31
N LEU A 98 8.35 1.34 -22.81
CA LEU A 98 8.67 -0.01 -23.24
C LEU A 98 9.68 0.00 -24.42
N ALA A 99 9.48 0.87 -25.43
CA ALA A 99 10.41 1.04 -26.54
C ALA A 99 11.80 1.51 -26.08
N ALA A 100 11.87 2.30 -25.03
CA ALA A 100 13.14 2.72 -24.41
C ALA A 100 13.79 1.63 -23.54
N GLY A 101 13.10 0.52 -23.29
CA GLY A 101 13.61 -0.62 -22.51
C GLY A 101 13.25 -0.62 -21.04
N LEU A 102 12.37 0.27 -20.58
CA LEU A 102 11.89 0.24 -19.20
C LEU A 102 10.99 -0.97 -18.98
N CYS A 103 11.02 -1.50 -17.74
CA CYS A 103 9.97 -2.38 -17.25
C CYS A 103 8.78 -1.57 -16.78
N VAL A 104 7.60 -2.21 -16.58
CA VAL A 104 6.39 -1.51 -16.14
C VAL A 104 5.77 -2.21 -14.93
N VAL A 105 5.39 -1.43 -13.92
CA VAL A 105 4.57 -1.86 -12.79
C VAL A 105 3.18 -1.26 -12.97
N ASN A 106 2.19 -2.14 -13.11
CA ASN A 106 0.79 -1.78 -13.31
C ASN A 106 -0.08 -2.18 -12.11
N GLY A 107 -0.67 -1.20 -11.45
CA GLY A 107 -1.61 -1.40 -10.35
C GLY A 107 -3.09 -1.24 -10.76
N LEU A 108 -3.41 -1.13 -12.05
CA LEU A 108 -4.78 -1.03 -12.56
C LEU A 108 -5.50 -2.38 -12.51
N HIS A 109 -6.81 -2.38 -12.67
CA HIS A 109 -7.57 -3.63 -12.86
C HIS A 109 -7.36 -4.23 -14.25
N GLU A 110 -7.05 -3.39 -15.22
CA GLU A 110 -6.74 -3.84 -16.57
C GLU A 110 -5.35 -4.47 -16.61
N ARG A 111 -5.25 -5.68 -17.19
CA ARG A 111 -3.98 -6.33 -17.47
C ARG A 111 -3.40 -5.75 -18.74
N ILE A 112 -2.33 -4.99 -18.62
CA ILE A 112 -1.66 -4.39 -19.77
C ILE A 112 -0.63 -5.31 -20.40
N SER A 113 -0.10 -6.30 -19.67
CA SER A 113 0.84 -7.29 -20.23
C SER A 113 0.27 -8.05 -21.43
N GLU A 114 -1.06 -8.24 -21.47
CA GLU A 114 -1.73 -8.91 -22.59
C GLU A 114 -1.67 -8.11 -23.90
N ARG A 115 -1.43 -6.79 -23.82
CA ARG A 115 -1.29 -5.91 -25.00
C ARG A 115 0.09 -5.93 -25.62
N TYR A 116 1.12 -6.33 -24.84
CA TYR A 116 2.53 -6.18 -25.18
C TYR A 116 3.25 -7.51 -25.10
N ALA A 117 3.13 -8.33 -26.17
CA ALA A 117 3.74 -9.66 -26.24
C ALA A 117 5.25 -9.61 -26.55
N ASP A 118 5.70 -8.60 -27.29
CA ASP A 118 7.08 -8.52 -27.82
C ASP A 118 7.98 -7.65 -26.93
N LEU A 119 8.23 -8.12 -25.69
CA LEU A 119 9.16 -7.47 -24.78
C LEU A 119 10.62 -7.87 -25.09
N ARG A 120 11.58 -6.98 -24.86
CA ARG A 120 13.01 -7.27 -24.98
C ARG A 120 13.46 -8.27 -23.90
N ALA A 121 14.55 -8.97 -24.16
CA ALA A 121 15.13 -9.87 -23.16
C ALA A 121 15.44 -9.14 -21.85
N GLY A 122 14.91 -9.66 -20.74
CA GLY A 122 15.02 -9.07 -19.39
C GLY A 122 14.00 -7.99 -19.06
N GLN A 123 13.20 -7.54 -20.03
CA GLN A 123 12.11 -6.61 -19.82
C GLN A 123 10.84 -7.35 -19.35
N TRP A 124 10.05 -6.70 -18.50
CA TRP A 124 8.83 -7.29 -17.96
C TRP A 124 7.76 -6.22 -17.70
N ILE A 125 6.49 -6.66 -17.71
CA ILE A 125 5.35 -5.93 -17.20
C ILE A 125 4.80 -6.70 -16.02
N TRP A 126 4.62 -6.04 -14.89
CA TRP A 126 4.03 -6.64 -13.70
C TRP A 126 2.64 -6.07 -13.47
N ASP A 127 1.64 -6.84 -13.85
CA ASP A 127 0.24 -6.60 -13.51
C ASP A 127 0.00 -7.08 -12.07
N ILE A 128 0.09 -6.18 -11.10
CA ILE A 128 0.00 -6.52 -9.67
C ILE A 128 -1.31 -7.21 -9.34
N ARG A 129 -2.40 -6.83 -10.02
CA ARG A 129 -3.75 -7.38 -9.76
C ARG A 129 -4.03 -8.66 -10.55
N GLU A 130 -3.05 -9.51 -10.65
CA GLU A 130 -3.22 -10.85 -11.19
C GLU A 130 -3.47 -11.85 -10.05
N GLU A 131 -4.56 -12.67 -10.18
CA GLU A 131 -4.85 -13.72 -9.21
C GLU A 131 -3.73 -14.77 -9.22
N PRO A 132 -3.08 -15.06 -8.05
CA PRO A 132 -2.05 -16.09 -7.99
C PRO A 132 -2.58 -17.47 -8.36
N GLN A 133 -1.75 -18.28 -9.01
CA GLN A 133 -2.11 -19.65 -9.36
C GLN A 133 -2.10 -20.58 -8.14
N GLY A 134 -2.91 -21.65 -8.20
CA GLY A 134 -2.89 -22.72 -7.20
C GLY A 134 -3.54 -22.33 -5.86
N LEU A 135 -4.42 -21.34 -5.84
CA LEU A 135 -5.16 -20.98 -4.64
C LEU A 135 -6.19 -22.07 -4.28
N GLY A 136 -6.38 -22.28 -2.97
CA GLY A 136 -7.39 -23.13 -2.39
C GLY A 136 -8.23 -22.41 -1.34
N ILE A 137 -9.11 -23.13 -0.66
CA ILE A 137 -9.91 -22.63 0.47
C ILE A 137 -9.05 -22.57 1.75
N ALA A 138 -9.44 -21.72 2.69
CA ALA A 138 -8.82 -21.67 4.01
C ALA A 138 -9.18 -22.87 4.88
N TRP A 139 -8.23 -23.34 5.69
CA TRP A 139 -8.38 -24.44 6.65
C TRP A 139 -8.08 -24.01 8.09
N ALA A 140 -7.97 -22.72 8.36
CA ALA A 140 -7.61 -22.12 9.63
C ALA A 140 -6.23 -22.54 10.20
N ARG A 141 -5.32 -23.02 9.34
CA ARG A 141 -3.94 -23.43 9.74
C ARG A 141 -3.13 -22.28 10.34
N ALA A 142 -3.43 -21.04 9.96
CA ALA A 142 -2.78 -19.88 10.57
C ALA A 142 -3.05 -19.76 12.08
N SER A 143 -4.14 -20.38 12.60
CA SER A 143 -4.42 -20.42 14.05
C SER A 143 -3.42 -21.23 14.86
N GLU A 144 -2.69 -22.16 14.22
CA GLU A 144 -1.68 -23.02 14.85
C GLU A 144 -0.32 -22.34 15.00
N LEU A 145 -0.13 -21.18 14.35
CA LEU A 145 1.11 -20.42 14.44
C LEU A 145 1.26 -19.74 15.81
N THR A 146 2.47 -19.72 16.32
CA THR A 146 2.81 -19.13 17.63
C THR A 146 3.22 -17.66 17.55
N ASN A 147 3.48 -17.15 16.35
CA ASN A 147 3.86 -15.76 16.12
C ASN A 147 2.70 -14.78 16.36
N ARG A 148 3.02 -13.50 16.50
CA ARG A 148 2.03 -12.44 16.59
C ARG A 148 1.54 -12.04 15.19
N ARG A 149 0.23 -12.06 15.00
CA ARG A 149 -0.44 -11.69 13.74
C ARG A 149 -1.36 -10.51 13.99
N LEU A 150 -0.92 -9.35 13.52
CA LEU A 150 -1.64 -8.09 13.60
C LEU A 150 -2.42 -7.87 12.30
N LEU A 151 -3.72 -7.72 12.39
CA LEU A 151 -4.55 -7.30 11.26
C LEU A 151 -5.03 -5.86 11.47
N LEU A 152 -4.81 -5.00 10.46
CA LEU A 152 -5.36 -3.66 10.41
C LEU A 152 -6.81 -3.76 9.88
N VAL A 153 -7.78 -3.30 10.66
CA VAL A 153 -9.17 -3.20 10.23
C VAL A 153 -9.57 -1.73 10.15
N GLY A 154 -10.60 -1.41 9.39
CA GLY A 154 -11.05 -0.03 9.23
C GLY A 154 -12.53 0.14 9.49
N SER A 155 -12.90 1.24 10.13
CA SER A 155 -14.31 1.65 10.23
C SER A 155 -14.90 1.96 8.85
N ASP A 156 -14.03 2.42 7.91
CA ASP A 156 -14.41 2.72 6.53
C ASP A 156 -13.25 2.41 5.57
N MET A 157 -13.49 2.58 4.27
CA MET A 157 -12.45 2.56 3.25
C MET A 157 -11.59 3.83 3.34
N ALA A 158 -10.34 3.74 2.89
CA ALA A 158 -9.41 4.88 2.81
C ALA A 158 -9.16 5.63 4.14
N VAL A 159 -9.27 4.96 5.29
CA VAL A 159 -9.02 5.52 6.63
C VAL A 159 -7.58 5.40 7.11
N GLY A 160 -6.65 4.88 6.25
CA GLY A 160 -5.21 4.83 6.56
C GLY A 160 -4.67 3.47 6.99
N LYS A 161 -5.38 2.36 6.77
CA LYS A 161 -4.93 0.99 7.13
C LYS A 161 -3.54 0.64 6.61
N MET A 162 -3.29 0.82 5.31
CA MET A 162 -1.98 0.57 4.70
C MET A 162 -0.89 1.43 5.36
N THR A 163 -1.14 2.73 5.52
CA THR A 163 -0.19 3.66 6.16
C THR A 163 0.15 3.21 7.58
N ALA A 164 -0.86 2.91 8.40
CA ALA A 164 -0.64 2.42 9.76
C ALA A 164 0.19 1.13 9.77
N GLY A 165 -0.12 0.18 8.90
CA GLY A 165 0.64 -1.08 8.80
C GLY A 165 2.10 -0.87 8.39
N LEU A 166 2.37 -0.01 7.42
CA LEU A 166 3.73 0.30 6.97
C LEU A 166 4.53 1.04 8.05
N GLU A 167 3.92 1.98 8.79
CA GLU A 167 4.59 2.67 9.90
C GLU A 167 4.88 1.73 11.08
N ILE A 168 3.97 0.80 11.39
CA ILE A 168 4.22 -0.26 12.39
C ILE A 168 5.36 -1.17 11.93
N TRP A 169 5.35 -1.60 10.68
CA TRP A 169 6.41 -2.43 10.11
C TRP A 169 7.77 -1.75 10.18
N LYS A 170 7.85 -0.49 9.78
CA LYS A 170 9.06 0.34 9.85
C LYS A 170 9.56 0.46 11.31
N SER A 171 8.64 0.72 12.25
CA SER A 171 8.95 0.85 13.67
C SER A 171 9.45 -0.47 14.28
N ALA A 172 8.82 -1.60 13.95
CA ALA A 172 9.24 -2.92 14.40
C ALA A 172 10.64 -3.26 13.91
N ARG A 173 10.93 -3.02 12.62
CA ARG A 173 12.28 -3.23 12.04
C ARG A 173 13.35 -2.34 12.70
N ALA A 174 13.02 -1.09 13.00
CA ALA A 174 13.93 -0.19 13.70
C ALA A 174 14.25 -0.65 15.13
N GLN A 175 13.36 -1.41 15.76
CA GLN A 175 13.56 -2.05 17.06
C GLN A 175 14.24 -3.42 16.95
N GLY A 176 14.65 -3.87 15.76
CA GLY A 176 15.29 -5.15 15.52
C GLY A 176 14.33 -6.36 15.55
N ILE A 177 13.01 -6.10 15.52
CA ILE A 177 12.01 -7.18 15.48
C ILE A 177 11.95 -7.73 14.04
N GLN A 178 11.99 -9.06 13.92
CA GLN A 178 11.76 -9.75 12.65
C GLN A 178 10.28 -9.66 12.30
N ALA A 179 9.93 -8.62 11.56
CA ALA A 179 8.56 -8.30 11.17
C ALA A 179 8.38 -8.37 9.66
N GLU A 180 7.25 -8.92 9.21
CA GLU A 180 6.83 -8.95 7.80
C GLU A 180 5.53 -8.17 7.63
N PHE A 181 5.49 -7.33 6.58
CA PHE A 181 4.29 -6.65 6.12
C PHE A 181 3.70 -7.41 4.94
N LEU A 182 2.51 -7.94 5.13
CA LEU A 182 1.77 -8.71 4.13
C LEU A 182 0.71 -7.82 3.49
N ALA A 183 1.01 -7.36 2.29
CA ALA A 183 0.14 -6.47 1.54
C ALA A 183 -1.06 -7.20 0.93
N THR A 184 -2.20 -6.53 0.91
CA THR A 184 -3.44 -7.06 0.33
C THR A 184 -4.03 -6.16 -0.74
N GLY A 185 -3.38 -5.03 -1.00
CA GLY A 185 -3.70 -4.08 -2.06
C GLY A 185 -2.48 -3.75 -2.91
N GLN A 186 -2.72 -3.30 -4.14
CA GLN A 186 -1.68 -3.05 -5.14
C GLN A 186 -0.56 -2.12 -4.67
N ILE A 187 -0.88 -1.11 -3.85
CA ILE A 187 0.12 -0.14 -3.37
C ILE A 187 1.09 -0.82 -2.41
N GLY A 188 0.56 -1.53 -1.41
CA GLY A 188 1.35 -2.27 -0.45
C GLY A 188 2.21 -3.35 -1.11
N ILE A 189 1.66 -4.05 -2.12
CA ILE A 189 2.38 -5.08 -2.90
C ILE A 189 3.54 -4.44 -3.68
N ALA A 190 3.31 -3.29 -4.33
CA ALA A 190 4.37 -2.59 -5.05
C ALA A 190 5.51 -2.12 -4.14
N ILE A 191 5.19 -1.74 -2.89
CA ILE A 191 6.16 -1.26 -1.89
C ILE A 191 6.94 -2.42 -1.27
N SER A 192 6.24 -3.47 -0.80
CA SER A 192 6.85 -4.57 -0.06
C SER A 192 7.43 -5.67 -0.96
N GLY A 193 6.99 -5.74 -2.22
CA GLY A 193 7.29 -6.84 -3.14
C GLY A 193 6.59 -8.15 -2.78
N ARG A 194 5.73 -8.14 -1.76
CA ARG A 194 5.02 -9.32 -1.22
C ARG A 194 3.56 -9.01 -0.94
N GLY A 195 2.70 -9.98 -1.17
CA GLY A 195 1.27 -9.85 -0.87
C GLY A 195 0.39 -10.50 -1.91
N ILE A 196 -0.90 -10.26 -1.77
CA ILE A 196 -1.93 -10.74 -2.67
C ILE A 196 -2.88 -9.59 -3.03
N PRO A 197 -3.28 -9.45 -4.28
CA PRO A 197 -4.28 -8.46 -4.68
C PRO A 197 -5.68 -8.95 -4.30
N LEU A 198 -6.09 -8.79 -3.05
CA LEU A 198 -7.29 -9.41 -2.49
C LEU A 198 -8.57 -9.05 -3.28
N ASP A 199 -8.61 -7.86 -3.87
CA ASP A 199 -9.72 -7.39 -4.70
C ASP A 199 -9.77 -8.02 -6.12
N ALA A 200 -8.74 -8.77 -6.50
CA ALA A 200 -8.67 -9.52 -7.75
C ALA A 200 -8.80 -11.05 -7.54
N ILE A 201 -8.95 -11.50 -6.30
CA ILE A 201 -9.09 -12.92 -5.98
C ILE A 201 -10.55 -13.32 -5.93
N ARG A 202 -10.87 -14.47 -6.52
CA ARG A 202 -12.21 -15.07 -6.42
C ARG A 202 -12.59 -15.27 -4.96
N VAL A 203 -13.84 -14.91 -4.62
CA VAL A 203 -14.35 -14.85 -3.23
C VAL A 203 -14.08 -16.14 -2.45
N ASP A 204 -14.30 -17.31 -3.08
CA ASP A 204 -14.13 -18.61 -2.43
C ASP A 204 -12.69 -18.91 -2.02
N TYR A 205 -11.72 -18.33 -2.73
CA TYR A 205 -10.29 -18.52 -2.45
C TYR A 205 -9.64 -17.39 -1.66
N ALA A 206 -10.36 -16.30 -1.43
CA ALA A 206 -9.80 -15.11 -0.76
C ALA A 206 -9.24 -15.43 0.65
N GLY A 207 -10.00 -16.19 1.46
CA GLY A 207 -9.53 -16.63 2.77
C GLY A 207 -8.31 -17.55 2.69
N GLY A 208 -8.29 -18.49 1.73
CA GLY A 208 -7.17 -19.41 1.54
C GLY A 208 -5.91 -18.72 1.02
N ALA A 209 -6.06 -17.71 0.17
CA ALA A 209 -4.94 -16.88 -0.28
C ALA A 209 -4.29 -16.11 0.88
N VAL A 210 -5.12 -15.54 1.77
CA VAL A 210 -4.65 -14.87 2.99
C VAL A 210 -3.95 -15.86 3.93
N GLU A 211 -4.56 -17.04 4.16
CA GLU A 211 -3.96 -18.09 4.97
C GLU A 211 -2.58 -18.50 4.44
N LYS A 212 -2.50 -18.79 3.13
CA LYS A 212 -1.22 -19.12 2.49
C LYS A 212 -0.16 -18.04 2.71
N MET A 213 -0.50 -16.79 2.48
CA MET A 213 0.39 -15.65 2.65
C MET A 213 0.92 -15.56 4.09
N VAL A 214 0.07 -15.79 5.09
CA VAL A 214 0.44 -15.78 6.51
C VAL A 214 1.32 -16.98 6.86
N LEU A 215 1.01 -18.17 6.34
CA LEU A 215 1.85 -19.37 6.53
C LEU A 215 3.25 -19.20 5.89
N ASP A 216 3.36 -18.54 4.74
CA ASP A 216 4.63 -18.24 4.09
C ASP A 216 5.50 -17.26 4.92
N ALA A 217 4.94 -16.61 5.93
CA ALA A 217 5.61 -15.70 6.87
C ALA A 217 5.68 -16.27 8.31
N ALA A 218 5.51 -17.58 8.49
CA ALA A 218 5.43 -18.24 9.81
C ALA A 218 6.66 -18.03 10.69
N ASP A 219 7.85 -17.88 10.09
CA ASP A 219 9.12 -17.69 10.82
C ASP A 219 9.30 -16.26 11.38
N SER A 220 8.43 -15.32 11.01
CA SER A 220 8.51 -13.94 11.49
C SER A 220 7.90 -13.82 12.89
N ALA A 221 8.54 -13.08 13.78
CA ALA A 221 8.04 -12.84 15.15
C ALA A 221 6.74 -12.00 15.13
N LEU A 222 6.62 -11.10 14.16
CA LEU A 222 5.45 -10.25 13.96
C LEU A 222 5.05 -10.25 12.48
N VAL A 223 3.83 -10.67 12.22
CA VAL A 223 3.20 -10.57 10.88
C VAL A 223 2.16 -9.47 10.92
N ILE A 224 2.29 -8.49 10.04
CA ILE A 224 1.40 -7.35 9.92
C ILE A 224 0.61 -7.51 8.62
N VAL A 225 -0.68 -7.78 8.74
CA VAL A 225 -1.57 -7.97 7.59
C VAL A 225 -2.27 -6.65 7.26
N GLU A 226 -2.06 -6.17 6.04
CA GLU A 226 -2.75 -4.98 5.53
C GLU A 226 -4.26 -5.22 5.50
N GLY A 227 -5.02 -4.29 6.08
CA GLY A 227 -6.48 -4.33 6.00
C GLY A 227 -7.01 -3.83 4.66
N GLN A 228 -7.94 -4.58 4.09
CA GLN A 228 -8.71 -4.20 2.91
C GLN A 228 -10.18 -4.00 3.25
N GLY A 229 -10.83 -3.10 2.53
CA GLY A 229 -12.24 -2.85 2.71
C GLY A 229 -12.55 -2.14 4.02
N SER A 230 -13.68 -2.49 4.62
CA SER A 230 -14.24 -1.84 5.81
C SER A 230 -15.06 -2.85 6.62
N LEU A 231 -15.17 -2.60 7.92
CA LEU A 231 -16.07 -3.39 8.78
C LEU A 231 -17.55 -3.03 8.55
N LEU A 232 -17.85 -1.78 8.23
CA LEU A 232 -19.21 -1.24 8.23
C LEU A 232 -19.71 -0.84 6.84
N HIS A 233 -18.83 -0.45 5.93
CA HIS A 233 -19.24 0.03 4.61
C HIS A 233 -19.82 -1.11 3.76
N PRO A 234 -21.05 -0.99 3.25
CA PRO A 234 -21.74 -2.09 2.55
C PRO A 234 -21.09 -2.51 1.23
N GLY A 235 -20.29 -1.63 0.63
CA GLY A 235 -19.55 -1.89 -0.62
C GLY A 235 -18.28 -2.72 -0.45
N SER A 236 -17.99 -3.25 0.75
CA SER A 236 -16.74 -3.97 0.98
C SER A 236 -16.93 -5.24 1.80
N THR A 237 -16.53 -6.37 1.22
CA THR A 237 -16.56 -7.70 1.87
C THR A 237 -15.17 -8.22 2.23
N SER A 238 -14.10 -7.47 1.91
CA SER A 238 -12.71 -7.95 1.99
C SER A 238 -12.19 -8.18 3.41
N THR A 239 -12.78 -7.54 4.43
CA THR A 239 -12.36 -7.71 5.83
C THR A 239 -12.60 -9.13 6.35
N LEU A 240 -13.68 -9.79 5.94
CA LEU A 240 -14.01 -11.12 6.42
C LEU A 240 -13.02 -12.21 5.96
N PRO A 241 -12.60 -12.28 4.69
CA PRO A 241 -11.52 -13.16 4.26
C PRO A 241 -10.21 -12.92 5.02
N LEU A 242 -9.87 -11.67 5.34
CA LEU A 242 -8.68 -11.33 6.13
C LEU A 242 -8.76 -11.90 7.54
N LEU A 243 -9.88 -11.72 8.24
CA LEU A 243 -10.10 -12.30 9.58
C LEU A 243 -10.01 -13.82 9.57
N ARG A 244 -10.64 -14.47 8.58
CA ARG A 244 -10.69 -15.93 8.47
C ARG A 244 -9.34 -16.54 8.06
N GLY A 245 -8.66 -15.93 7.11
CA GLY A 245 -7.40 -16.47 6.59
C GLY A 245 -6.20 -16.17 7.48
N ALA A 246 -6.13 -14.97 8.06
CA ALA A 246 -5.00 -14.60 8.91
C ALA A 246 -5.10 -15.14 10.33
N CYS A 247 -6.28 -15.51 10.82
CA CYS A 247 -6.49 -15.88 12.24
C CYS A 247 -5.73 -14.93 13.17
N PRO A 248 -6.00 -13.60 13.12
CA PRO A 248 -5.16 -12.60 13.79
C PRO A 248 -5.17 -12.78 15.30
N THR A 249 -4.02 -12.59 15.95
CA THR A 249 -3.90 -12.54 17.40
C THR A 249 -4.20 -11.14 17.97
N HIS A 250 -4.04 -10.11 17.13
CA HIS A 250 -4.24 -8.70 17.49
C HIS A 250 -4.92 -7.94 16.35
N LEU A 251 -5.73 -6.95 16.72
CA LEU A 251 -6.39 -6.05 15.78
C LEU A 251 -6.05 -4.60 16.12
N ILE A 252 -5.82 -3.78 15.08
CA ILE A 252 -5.84 -2.33 15.20
C ILE A 252 -6.94 -1.79 14.30
N LEU A 253 -7.87 -1.02 14.89
CA LEU A 253 -8.85 -0.29 14.11
C LEU A 253 -8.26 1.03 13.64
N CYS A 254 -8.29 1.22 12.33
CA CYS A 254 -8.04 2.50 11.69
C CYS A 254 -9.36 3.26 11.54
N HIS A 255 -9.38 4.48 12.05
CA HIS A 255 -10.54 5.35 12.02
C HIS A 255 -10.13 6.77 11.65
N ARG A 256 -10.92 7.47 10.87
CA ARG A 256 -10.66 8.87 10.52
C ARG A 256 -11.33 9.79 11.53
N ALA A 257 -10.58 10.74 12.08
CA ALA A 257 -11.11 11.72 13.02
C ALA A 257 -12.39 12.42 12.48
N GLY A 258 -13.38 12.59 13.34
CA GLY A 258 -14.67 13.21 13.00
C GLY A 258 -15.71 12.27 12.39
N MET A 259 -15.41 10.99 12.20
CA MET A 259 -16.44 9.97 11.93
C MET A 259 -16.96 9.42 13.25
N THR A 260 -18.26 9.21 13.36
CA THR A 260 -18.90 8.66 14.57
C THR A 260 -19.09 7.16 14.48
N GLU A 261 -18.78 6.45 15.57
CA GLU A 261 -19.04 5.02 15.90
C GLU A 261 -17.88 4.04 15.78
N LEU A 262 -17.44 3.44 16.90
CA LEU A 262 -17.10 2.03 17.19
C LEU A 262 -16.22 1.85 18.44
N ASP A 263 -16.48 0.82 19.24
CA ASP A 263 -15.63 0.35 20.35
C ASP A 263 -14.45 -0.49 19.85
N THR A 264 -13.22 -0.17 20.28
CA THR A 264 -12.02 -0.84 19.79
C THR A 264 -10.87 -0.95 20.76
N VAL A 265 -9.94 -1.84 20.48
CA VAL A 265 -8.78 -2.18 21.35
C VAL A 265 -7.62 -1.16 21.18
N GLY A 266 -7.48 -0.60 20.01
CA GLY A 266 -6.50 0.45 19.68
C GLY A 266 -6.95 1.22 18.44
N VAL A 267 -6.63 2.50 18.34
CA VAL A 267 -7.12 3.36 17.28
C VAL A 267 -5.95 4.03 16.56
N ALA A 268 -5.81 3.74 15.27
CA ALA A 268 -4.95 4.54 14.38
C ALA A 268 -5.76 5.72 13.84
N LEU A 269 -5.51 6.92 14.34
CA LEU A 269 -6.24 8.11 13.97
C LEU A 269 -5.53 8.82 12.80
N ASN A 270 -6.22 8.95 11.68
CA ASN A 270 -5.71 9.75 10.57
C ASN A 270 -6.05 11.21 10.78
N THR A 271 -5.05 12.02 11.07
CA THR A 271 -5.17 13.47 11.31
C THR A 271 -4.52 14.32 10.21
N ALA A 272 -4.26 13.75 9.03
CA ALA A 272 -3.55 14.44 7.95
C ALA A 272 -4.17 15.78 7.49
N HIS A 273 -5.48 15.94 7.70
CA HIS A 273 -6.24 17.16 7.37
C HIS A 273 -6.29 18.20 8.50
N LEU A 274 -5.69 17.91 9.65
CA LEU A 274 -5.66 18.78 10.85
C LEU A 274 -4.29 19.42 11.02
N ASN A 275 -4.23 20.61 11.63
CA ASN A 275 -2.96 21.15 12.15
C ASN A 275 -2.53 20.39 13.43
N ASP A 276 -1.32 20.66 13.92
CA ASP A 276 -0.72 19.90 15.04
C ASP A 276 -1.54 19.98 16.33
N ASP A 277 -2.05 21.17 16.68
CA ASP A 277 -2.89 21.36 17.88
C ASP A 277 -4.23 20.64 17.77
N GLN A 278 -4.85 20.67 16.60
CA GLN A 278 -6.10 19.97 16.33
C GLN A 278 -5.88 18.45 16.32
N ALA A 279 -4.78 17.98 15.73
CA ALA A 279 -4.42 16.57 15.70
C ALA A 279 -4.20 16.02 17.12
N GLN A 280 -3.44 16.75 17.95
CA GLN A 280 -3.18 16.34 19.33
C GLN A 280 -4.46 16.29 20.16
N ARG A 281 -5.36 17.27 20.00
CA ARG A 281 -6.68 17.25 20.66
C ARG A 281 -7.51 16.06 20.22
N ALA A 282 -7.62 15.81 18.91
CA ALA A 282 -8.39 14.68 18.38
C ALA A 282 -7.86 13.33 18.90
N ILE A 283 -6.54 13.17 19.00
CA ILE A 283 -5.91 11.98 19.58
C ILE A 283 -6.29 11.82 21.05
N SER A 284 -6.15 12.89 21.84
CA SER A 284 -6.49 12.85 23.27
C SER A 284 -7.97 12.57 23.50
N GLU A 285 -8.87 13.29 22.83
CA GLU A 285 -10.32 13.10 22.92
C GLU A 285 -10.73 11.67 22.53
N THR A 286 -10.13 11.13 21.48
CA THR A 286 -10.40 9.75 21.04
C THR A 286 -9.88 8.74 22.07
N ALA A 287 -8.70 8.97 22.65
CA ALA A 287 -8.14 8.12 23.69
C ALA A 287 -9.03 8.14 24.95
N ASP A 288 -9.48 9.32 25.38
CA ASP A 288 -10.36 9.48 26.53
C ASP A 288 -11.73 8.81 26.29
N ALA A 289 -12.30 8.98 25.09
CA ALA A 289 -13.58 8.38 24.72
C ALA A 289 -13.56 6.87 24.61
N THR A 290 -12.42 6.30 24.17
CA THR A 290 -12.30 4.86 23.91
C THR A 290 -11.62 4.09 25.03
N GLY A 291 -10.90 4.76 25.91
CA GLY A 291 -10.03 4.12 26.92
C GLY A 291 -8.89 3.34 26.28
N ARG A 292 -8.47 3.66 25.05
CA ARG A 292 -7.51 2.89 24.24
C ARG A 292 -6.30 3.72 23.85
N LEU A 293 -5.22 3.03 23.48
CA LEU A 293 -4.05 3.67 22.91
C LEU A 293 -4.39 4.21 21.51
N VAL A 294 -4.42 5.52 21.37
CA VAL A 294 -4.67 6.22 20.12
C VAL A 294 -3.39 6.89 19.64
N LEU A 295 -2.99 6.66 18.41
CA LEU A 295 -1.85 7.30 17.78
C LEU A 295 -2.20 7.73 16.35
N ASP A 296 -1.63 8.85 15.90
CA ASP A 296 -1.43 9.08 14.48
C ASP A 296 -0.08 8.46 14.07
N PRO A 297 -0.08 7.38 13.27
CA PRO A 297 1.13 6.65 12.92
C PRO A 297 2.19 7.50 12.21
N VAL A 298 1.73 8.50 11.45
CA VAL A 298 2.61 9.35 10.64
C VAL A 298 3.27 10.44 11.50
N ARG A 299 2.52 11.04 12.43
CA ARG A 299 3.00 12.13 13.28
C ARG A 299 3.80 11.64 14.49
N GLN A 300 3.35 10.56 15.11
CA GLN A 300 3.88 10.08 16.41
C GLN A 300 4.72 8.81 16.28
N GLY A 301 4.72 8.17 15.11
CA GLY A 301 5.31 6.85 14.94
C GLY A 301 4.50 5.76 15.64
N CYS A 302 5.01 4.52 15.59
CA CYS A 302 4.28 3.33 16.05
C CYS A 302 5.00 2.56 17.16
N ALA A 303 6.09 3.09 17.74
CA ALA A 303 6.87 2.37 18.74
C ALA A 303 6.02 1.90 19.92
N ARG A 304 5.16 2.75 20.47
CA ARG A 304 4.26 2.41 21.57
C ARG A 304 3.28 1.26 21.26
N TRP A 305 2.82 1.16 20.01
CA TRP A 305 2.01 0.00 19.61
C TRP A 305 2.84 -1.27 19.49
N VAL A 306 4.07 -1.16 18.96
CA VAL A 306 4.97 -2.30 18.89
C VAL A 306 5.25 -2.82 20.29
N ASP A 307 5.58 -1.94 21.24
CA ASP A 307 5.80 -2.32 22.64
C ASP A 307 4.56 -3.02 23.25
N ALA A 308 3.36 -2.46 23.04
CA ALA A 308 2.11 -3.06 23.52
C ALA A 308 1.78 -4.40 22.86
N LEU A 309 2.19 -4.60 21.60
CA LEU A 309 1.99 -5.86 20.88
C LEU A 309 2.97 -6.95 21.31
N MET A 310 4.17 -6.56 21.80
CA MET A 310 5.22 -7.49 22.20
C MET A 310 5.19 -7.85 23.70
N ALA A 311 4.45 -7.09 24.49
CA ALA A 311 4.19 -7.38 25.91
C ALA A 311 3.22 -8.57 26.08
#